data_f84c5f4bb71337c02a7a4eb085364dcc
#
_entry.id   f84c5f4bb71337c02a7a4eb085364dcc
#
_cell.length_a   1.000
_cell.length_b   1.000
_cell.length_c   1.000
_cell.angle_alpha   90.00
_cell.angle_beta   90.00
_cell.angle_gamma   90.00
#
_symmetry.space_group_name_H-M   'P 1'
#
loop_
_entity.id
_entity.type
_entity.pdbx_description
1 polymer ?
#
loop_
_entity_poly.entity_id
_entity_poly.type
_entity_poly.pdbx_seq_one_letter_code
_entity_poly.pdbx_strand_id
1 'polypeptide(L)'
;QCSEMCFPDEPYDYDEMAQSTFFVGAYQNGVCVGLAILERGFFKYLYISDLKVSVSCRKLGIGKLLIEKSMEIARINQMQGVSLQVQDNNLAACLFYLKVGFRIGGLDTEGYKGTSQEGKADISMYRDV
;
A
#
# COMPACT_ATOMS: atom_id res chain seq x y z
N GLN A 1 -0.68 -11.02 19.09
CA GLN A 1 -1.45 -11.25 17.87
C GLN A 1 -2.13 -9.97 17.41
N CYS A 2 -1.97 -9.66 16.14
CA CYS A 2 -2.60 -8.48 15.55
C CYS A 2 -4.03 -8.84 15.18
N SER A 3 -5.00 -8.15 15.74
CA SER A 3 -6.40 -8.58 15.66
C SER A 3 -7.34 -7.57 15.02
N GLU A 4 -6.97 -6.32 14.96
CA GLU A 4 -7.86 -5.28 14.46
C GLU A 4 -7.26 -4.48 13.34
N MET A 5 -8.11 -4.13 12.40
CA MET A 5 -7.80 -3.19 11.32
C MET A 5 -8.64 -1.95 11.54
N CYS A 6 -7.99 -0.81 11.72
CA CYS A 6 -8.67 0.46 11.91
C CYS A 6 -7.84 1.60 11.32
N PHE A 7 -8.44 2.75 11.20
CA PHE A 7 -7.72 3.94 10.80
C PHE A 7 -6.92 4.46 12.00
N PRO A 8 -5.65 4.86 11.78
CA PRO A 8 -4.84 5.39 12.86
C PRO A 8 -5.43 6.70 13.38
N ASP A 9 -5.25 6.93 14.67
CA ASP A 9 -5.63 8.19 15.31
C ASP A 9 -4.44 9.14 15.21
N GLU A 10 -4.44 9.96 14.17
CA GLU A 10 -3.36 10.88 13.85
C GLU A 10 -3.85 12.32 13.84
N PRO A 11 -2.99 13.31 14.11
CA PRO A 11 -3.38 14.72 14.11
C PRO A 11 -3.45 15.28 12.69
N TYR A 12 -4.18 14.61 11.80
CA TYR A 12 -4.39 15.05 10.43
C TYR A 12 -5.70 15.83 10.32
N ASP A 13 -5.80 16.65 9.29
CA ASP A 13 -7.07 17.24 8.89
C ASP A 13 -7.86 16.20 8.10
N TYR A 14 -8.68 15.44 8.81
CA TYR A 14 -9.45 14.36 8.20
C TYR A 14 -10.48 14.85 7.21
N ASP A 15 -11.02 16.05 7.40
CA ASP A 15 -12.01 16.59 6.48
C ASP A 15 -11.41 16.85 5.10
N GLU A 16 -10.18 17.34 5.07
CA GLU A 16 -9.46 17.57 3.82
C GLU A 16 -8.93 16.28 3.23
N MET A 17 -8.32 15.44 4.04
CA MET A 17 -7.65 14.20 3.58
C MET A 17 -8.64 13.10 3.23
N ALA A 18 -9.80 13.05 3.88
CA ALA A 18 -10.79 11.99 3.67
C ALA A 18 -11.35 11.94 2.24
N GLN A 19 -11.21 13.00 1.47
CA GLN A 19 -11.65 13.04 0.08
C GLN A 19 -10.67 12.32 -0.86
N SER A 20 -9.40 12.23 -0.49
CA SER A 20 -8.35 11.71 -1.37
C SER A 20 -7.43 10.67 -0.73
N THR A 21 -7.40 10.56 0.59
CA THR A 21 -6.45 9.73 1.32
C THR A 21 -7.15 8.87 2.36
N PHE A 22 -6.73 7.60 2.44
CA PHE A 22 -7.23 6.66 3.42
C PHE A 22 -6.05 6.11 4.23
N PHE A 23 -6.24 5.99 5.54
CA PHE A 23 -5.25 5.44 6.45
C PHE A 23 -5.80 4.15 7.04
N VAL A 24 -5.05 3.05 6.91
CA VAL A 24 -5.44 1.76 7.47
C VAL A 24 -4.34 1.30 8.41
N GLY A 25 -4.69 1.12 9.68
CA GLY A 25 -3.75 0.67 10.69
C GLY A 25 -4.07 -0.73 11.19
N ALA A 26 -3.04 -1.51 11.47
CA ALA A 26 -3.16 -2.78 12.16
C ALA A 26 -2.58 -2.62 13.55
N TYR A 27 -3.32 -3.03 14.57
CA TYR A 27 -2.95 -2.82 15.96
C TYR A 27 -2.84 -4.14 16.70
N GLN A 28 -1.85 -4.19 17.60
CA GLN A 28 -1.69 -5.30 18.53
C GLN A 28 -1.45 -4.71 19.92
N ASN A 29 -2.32 -5.03 20.88
CA ASN A 29 -2.22 -4.54 22.25
C ASN A 29 -2.11 -3.01 22.31
N GLY A 30 -2.87 -2.31 21.47
CA GLY A 30 -2.88 -0.85 21.44
C GLY A 30 -1.72 -0.20 20.70
N VAL A 31 -0.80 -1.00 20.15
CA VAL A 31 0.36 -0.50 19.40
C VAL A 31 0.15 -0.72 17.91
N CYS A 32 0.38 0.30 17.11
CA CYS A 32 0.30 0.17 15.65
C CYS A 32 1.47 -0.67 15.14
N VAL A 33 1.17 -1.81 14.55
CA VAL A 33 2.17 -2.75 14.03
C VAL A 33 2.19 -2.80 12.51
N GLY A 34 1.27 -2.10 11.87
CA GLY A 34 1.24 -2.00 10.42
C GLY A 34 0.39 -0.82 9.98
N LEU A 35 0.74 -0.26 8.84
CA LEU A 35 0.06 0.92 8.30
C LEU A 35 0.07 0.86 6.78
N ALA A 36 -1.08 1.13 6.18
CA ALA A 36 -1.18 1.38 4.75
C ALA A 36 -1.78 2.76 4.54
N ILE A 37 -1.19 3.52 3.63
CA ILE A 37 -1.71 4.82 3.21
C ILE A 37 -2.12 4.70 1.76
N LEU A 38 -3.38 5.00 1.48
CA LEU A 38 -3.99 4.88 0.17
C LEU A 38 -4.41 6.25 -0.31
N GLU A 39 -4.18 6.55 -1.58
CA GLU A 39 -4.54 7.83 -2.18
C GLU A 39 -5.36 7.60 -3.43
N ARG A 40 -6.34 8.47 -3.65
CA ARG A 40 -7.02 8.55 -4.93
C ARG A 40 -6.05 9.17 -5.92
N GLY A 41 -5.69 8.40 -6.95
CA GLY A 41 -4.80 8.88 -7.97
C GLY A 41 -5.55 9.37 -9.20
N PHE A 42 -4.81 9.56 -10.27
CA PHE A 42 -5.35 9.98 -11.56
C PHE A 42 -6.22 8.89 -12.19
N PHE A 43 -5.85 7.63 -11.97
CA PHE A 43 -6.55 6.49 -12.55
C PHE A 43 -7.61 5.93 -11.58
N LYS A 44 -8.35 4.91 -12.01
CA LYS A 44 -9.41 4.30 -11.22
C LYS A 44 -8.90 3.26 -10.22
N TYR A 45 -7.66 3.39 -9.78
CA TYR A 45 -7.07 2.54 -8.76
C TYR A 45 -6.70 3.39 -7.54
N LEU A 46 -6.98 2.88 -6.35
CA LEU A 46 -6.42 3.46 -5.14
C LEU A 46 -4.94 3.13 -5.10
N TYR A 47 -4.11 4.13 -4.96
CA TYR A 47 -2.67 3.99 -4.95
C TYR A 47 -2.17 3.82 -3.51
N ILE A 48 -1.44 2.74 -3.25
CA ILE A 48 -0.75 2.57 -1.97
C ILE A 48 0.53 3.39 -2.01
N SER A 49 0.53 4.52 -1.30
CA SER A 49 1.71 5.38 -1.22
C SER A 49 2.68 4.91 -0.15
N ASP A 50 2.21 4.15 0.83
CA ASP A 50 3.05 3.59 1.88
C ASP A 50 2.41 2.32 2.43
N LEU A 51 3.23 1.32 2.67
CA LEU A 51 2.84 0.08 3.35
C LEU A 51 3.98 -0.34 4.25
N LYS A 52 3.74 -0.29 5.55
CA LYS A 52 4.75 -0.61 6.56
C LYS A 52 4.21 -1.64 7.53
N VAL A 53 5.05 -2.59 7.88
CA VAL A 53 4.74 -3.60 8.90
C VAL A 53 5.92 -3.69 9.84
N SER A 54 5.63 -3.69 11.15
CA SER A 54 6.66 -3.88 12.17
C SER A 54 7.44 -5.16 11.91
N VAL A 55 8.75 -5.12 12.09
CA VAL A 55 9.64 -6.28 11.85
C VAL A 55 9.17 -7.49 12.65
N SER A 56 8.75 -7.29 13.89
CA SER A 56 8.29 -8.38 14.77
C SER A 56 6.99 -9.03 14.30
N CYS A 57 6.23 -8.34 13.44
CA CYS A 57 4.92 -8.82 12.98
C CYS A 57 4.90 -9.23 11.50
N ARG A 58 6.02 -9.16 10.79
CA ARG A 58 6.04 -9.42 9.35
C ARG A 58 5.60 -10.82 8.95
N LYS A 59 5.83 -11.82 9.83
CA LYS A 59 5.47 -13.20 9.55
C LYS A 59 4.06 -13.57 10.01
N LEU A 60 3.30 -12.61 10.54
CA LEU A 60 1.96 -12.85 11.05
C LEU A 60 0.86 -12.55 10.03
N GLY A 61 1.22 -12.28 8.78
CA GLY A 61 0.23 -12.00 7.75
C GLY A 61 -0.35 -10.60 7.80
N ILE A 62 0.28 -9.67 8.51
CA ILE A 62 -0.21 -8.30 8.66
C ILE A 62 -0.25 -7.57 7.32
N GLY A 63 0.81 -7.73 6.50
CA GLY A 63 0.86 -7.12 5.18
C GLY A 63 -0.31 -7.57 4.31
N LYS A 64 -0.62 -8.86 4.34
CA LYS A 64 -1.75 -9.41 3.59
C LYS A 64 -3.07 -8.84 4.08
N LEU A 65 -3.26 -8.71 5.41
CA LEU A 65 -4.47 -8.12 5.97
C LEU A 65 -4.62 -6.66 5.55
N LEU A 66 -3.55 -5.89 5.55
CA LEU A 66 -3.55 -4.50 5.09
C LEU A 66 -3.96 -4.42 3.61
N ILE A 67 -3.45 -5.31 2.79
CA ILE A 67 -3.81 -5.39 1.37
C ILE A 67 -5.30 -5.74 1.20
N GLU A 68 -5.80 -6.74 1.91
CA GLU A 68 -7.21 -7.15 1.80
C GLU A 68 -8.13 -6.02 2.25
N LYS A 69 -7.77 -5.29 3.31
CA LYS A 69 -8.54 -4.14 3.74
C LYS A 69 -8.50 -3.00 2.71
N SER A 70 -7.37 -2.80 2.08
CA SER A 70 -7.23 -1.83 1.00
C SER A 70 -8.13 -2.17 -0.19
N MET A 71 -8.21 -3.46 -0.53
CA MET A 71 -9.12 -3.94 -1.60
C MET A 71 -10.57 -3.67 -1.25
N GLU A 72 -10.95 -3.88 0.01
CA GLU A 72 -12.30 -3.61 0.48
C GLU A 72 -12.64 -2.11 0.36
N ILE A 73 -11.71 -1.24 0.75
CA ILE A 73 -11.90 0.21 0.64
C ILE A 73 -12.06 0.60 -0.84
N ALA A 74 -11.25 0.03 -1.72
CA ALA A 74 -11.35 0.28 -3.15
C ALA A 74 -12.73 -0.12 -3.69
N ARG A 75 -13.21 -1.30 -3.30
CA ARG A 75 -14.52 -1.79 -3.72
C ARG A 75 -15.65 -0.87 -3.24
N ILE A 76 -15.62 -0.48 -1.97
CA ILE A 76 -16.64 0.39 -1.39
C ILE A 76 -16.66 1.76 -2.07
N ASN A 77 -15.50 2.25 -2.50
CA ASN A 77 -15.36 3.55 -3.16
C ASN A 77 -15.50 3.46 -4.68
N GLN A 78 -15.96 2.31 -5.19
CA GLN A 78 -16.21 2.09 -6.62
C GLN A 78 -14.97 2.28 -7.49
N MET A 79 -13.82 1.94 -6.94
CA MET A 79 -12.57 1.94 -7.68
C MET A 79 -12.38 0.60 -8.38
N GLN A 80 -11.56 0.58 -9.41
CA GLN A 80 -11.24 -0.65 -10.16
C GLN A 80 -10.42 -1.62 -9.31
N GLY A 81 -9.60 -1.12 -8.42
CA GLY A 81 -8.75 -1.92 -7.57
C GLY A 81 -7.71 -1.07 -6.85
N VAL A 82 -6.58 -1.68 -6.57
CA VAL A 82 -5.46 -1.07 -5.85
C VAL A 82 -4.21 -1.15 -6.71
N SER A 83 -3.42 -0.09 -6.71
CA SER A 83 -2.14 -0.04 -7.41
C SER A 83 -1.02 0.36 -6.45
N LEU A 84 0.20 0.05 -6.86
CA LEU A 84 1.40 0.43 -6.11
C LEU A 84 2.61 0.44 -7.04
N GLN A 85 3.72 0.96 -6.52
CA GLN A 85 5.00 0.91 -7.21
C GLN A 85 6.06 0.28 -6.30
N VAL A 86 6.92 -0.53 -6.89
CA VAL A 86 8.01 -1.22 -6.19
C VAL A 86 9.29 -0.98 -6.97
N GLN A 87 10.37 -0.64 -6.29
CA GLN A 87 11.68 -0.57 -6.95
C GLN A 87 12.12 -1.96 -7.41
N ASP A 88 12.75 -2.03 -8.58
CA ASP A 88 13.15 -3.28 -9.22
C ASP A 88 14.19 -4.07 -8.40
N ASN A 89 14.92 -3.40 -7.52
CA ASN A 89 15.89 -4.04 -6.64
C ASN A 89 15.30 -4.59 -5.35
N ASN A 90 14.00 -4.41 -5.11
CA ASN A 90 13.33 -4.93 -3.91
C ASN A 90 12.59 -6.23 -4.26
N LEU A 91 13.36 -7.30 -4.43
CA LEU A 91 12.83 -8.59 -4.83
C LEU A 91 11.80 -9.13 -3.82
N ALA A 92 12.07 -8.97 -2.53
CA ALA A 92 11.15 -9.47 -1.49
C ALA A 92 9.78 -8.84 -1.60
N ALA A 93 9.71 -7.52 -1.82
CA ALA A 93 8.44 -6.82 -2.00
C ALA A 93 7.75 -7.27 -3.29
N CYS A 94 8.48 -7.38 -4.38
CA CYS A 94 7.91 -7.84 -5.66
C CYS A 94 7.26 -9.22 -5.51
N LEU A 95 7.95 -10.16 -4.88
CA LEU A 95 7.43 -11.51 -4.66
C LEU A 95 6.22 -11.51 -3.74
N PHE A 96 6.25 -10.68 -2.69
CA PHE A 96 5.11 -10.54 -1.79
C PHE A 96 3.86 -10.08 -2.55
N TYR A 97 3.99 -9.02 -3.34
CA TYR A 97 2.83 -8.47 -4.06
C TYR A 97 2.31 -9.44 -5.13
N LEU A 98 3.18 -10.14 -5.83
CA LEU A 98 2.77 -11.18 -6.76
C LEU A 98 2.01 -12.29 -6.03
N LYS A 99 2.49 -12.69 -4.87
CA LYS A 99 1.86 -13.75 -4.06
C LYS A 99 0.47 -13.34 -3.58
N VAL A 100 0.26 -12.08 -3.25
CA VAL A 100 -1.05 -11.61 -2.77
C VAL A 100 -1.95 -11.14 -3.92
N GLY A 101 -1.60 -11.44 -5.16
CA GLY A 101 -2.51 -11.31 -6.29
C GLY A 101 -2.30 -10.10 -7.20
N PHE A 102 -1.25 -9.32 -6.99
CA PHE A 102 -0.94 -8.21 -7.90
C PHE A 102 -0.29 -8.73 -9.18
N ARG A 103 -0.52 -8.01 -10.26
CA ARG A 103 0.13 -8.25 -11.56
C ARG A 103 0.97 -7.04 -11.95
N ILE A 104 1.99 -7.27 -12.76
CA ILE A 104 2.83 -6.20 -13.27
C ILE A 104 2.09 -5.51 -14.41
N GLY A 105 1.94 -4.20 -14.32
CA GLY A 105 1.28 -3.39 -15.34
C GLY A 105 2.20 -2.42 -16.07
N GLY A 106 3.39 -2.17 -15.55
CA GLY A 106 4.30 -1.24 -16.19
C GLY A 106 5.66 -1.17 -15.52
N LEU A 107 6.61 -0.54 -16.22
CA LEU A 107 7.96 -0.34 -15.74
C LEU A 107 8.40 1.08 -16.08
N ASP A 108 8.85 1.82 -15.07
CA ASP A 108 9.40 3.17 -15.24
C ASP A 108 10.91 3.13 -15.00
N THR A 109 11.69 3.30 -16.06
CA THR A 109 13.16 3.28 -16.01
C THR A 109 13.76 4.69 -15.92
N GLU A 110 12.93 5.73 -15.94
CA GLU A 110 13.39 7.11 -16.12
C GLU A 110 13.18 7.99 -14.90
N GLY A 111 12.27 7.64 -14.01
CA GLY A 111 11.83 8.53 -12.94
C GLY A 111 12.93 8.90 -11.94
N TYR A 112 13.92 8.03 -11.77
CA TYR A 112 15.01 8.29 -10.81
C TYR A 112 16.18 9.06 -11.38
N LYS A 113 16.17 9.39 -12.68
CA LYS A 113 17.27 10.16 -13.28
C LYS A 113 17.44 11.50 -12.57
N GLY A 114 18.70 11.85 -12.28
CA GLY A 114 19.04 13.06 -11.54
C GLY A 114 18.87 12.97 -10.03
N THR A 115 18.49 11.82 -9.51
CA THR A 115 18.36 11.58 -8.06
C THR A 115 19.44 10.62 -7.56
N SER A 116 19.55 10.48 -6.24
CA SER A 116 20.47 9.52 -5.63
C SER A 116 20.10 8.06 -5.96
N GLN A 117 18.89 7.83 -6.49
CA GLN A 117 18.40 6.51 -6.86
C GLN A 117 18.57 6.21 -8.35
N GLU A 118 19.29 7.05 -9.07
CA GLU A 118 19.49 6.87 -10.50
C GLU A 118 20.03 5.47 -10.83
N GLY A 119 19.52 4.86 -11.89
CA GLY A 119 19.83 3.49 -12.27
C GLY A 119 18.80 2.47 -11.80
N LYS A 120 17.89 2.86 -10.91
CA LYS A 120 16.78 2.01 -10.47
C LYS A 120 15.54 2.27 -11.31
N ALA A 121 14.61 1.32 -11.27
CA ALA A 121 13.34 1.41 -11.97
C ALA A 121 12.19 1.13 -11.00
N ASP A 122 11.03 1.69 -11.29
CA ASP A 122 9.80 1.37 -10.56
C ASP A 122 8.95 0.41 -11.38
N ILE A 123 8.46 -0.61 -10.72
CA ILE A 123 7.51 -1.57 -11.28
C ILE A 123 6.13 -1.18 -10.77
N SER A 124 5.22 -0.89 -11.68
CA SER A 124 3.83 -0.59 -11.34
C SER A 124 3.04 -1.89 -11.29
N MET A 125 2.33 -2.11 -10.20
CA MET A 125 1.56 -3.34 -9.98
C MET A 125 0.11 -3.01 -9.65
N TYR A 126 -0.79 -3.89 -10.05
CA TYR A 126 -2.24 -3.68 -9.96
C TYR A 126 -2.93 -4.94 -9.50
N ARG A 127 -3.98 -4.76 -8.69
CA ARG A 127 -4.90 -5.84 -8.33
C ARG A 127 -6.32 -5.30 -8.39
N ASP A 128 -7.16 -5.93 -9.19
CA ASP A 128 -8.58 -5.56 -9.35
C ASP A 128 -9.43 -6.14 -8.23
N VAL A 129 -10.47 -5.40 -7.88
CA VAL A 129 -11.45 -5.88 -6.89
C VAL A 129 -12.33 -6.98 -7.45
#